data_ff671fd9448f2b5b95526caca360b090
#
_entry.id   ff671fd9448f2b5b95526caca360b090
#
_cell.length_a   1.000
_cell.length_b   1.000
_cell.length_c   1.000
_cell.angle_alpha   90.00
_cell.angle_beta   90.00
_cell.angle_gamma   90.00
#
_symmetry.space_group_name_H-M   'P 1'
#
loop_
_entity.id
_entity.type
_entity.pdbx_description
1 polymer ?
#
loop_
_entity_poly.entity_id
_entity_poly.type
_entity_poly.pdbx_seq_one_letter_code
_entity_poly.pdbx_strand_id
1 'polypeptide(L)'
;MITTSLEGSLARLRLDRVDIFHLHNPIAGNGGGSSLSVRQVLDEVVPAFERLRQQGKIRFLGITALGDTAALHQVIDARVFDSAQVVYNMLNPSAAGELPARYPAQDYGRLFDATTAAGVGVVGIRVLAGGALSGSAERHPIAGPAPEPIGSAMRYDADIDRARRLMPLVEEGFAASLTEAATRFALSHPAMGTILVGMATPQQFDDALAAVEKGPLPQAALDRLSALRRGFSGEPR
;
A
#
# COMPACT_ATOMS: atom_id res chain seq x y z
N MET A 1 -2.29 -25.82 -2.99
CA MET A 1 -2.88 -24.68 -2.26
C MET A 1 -3.09 -23.47 -3.18
N ILE A 2 -2.08 -22.95 -3.90
CA ILE A 2 -2.20 -21.78 -4.80
C ILE A 2 -3.25 -21.99 -5.90
N THR A 3 -3.17 -23.08 -6.65
CA THR A 3 -4.13 -23.43 -7.71
C THR A 3 -5.57 -23.49 -7.18
N THR A 4 -5.79 -24.18 -6.06
CA THR A 4 -7.11 -24.30 -5.43
C THR A 4 -7.66 -22.92 -5.01
N SER A 5 -6.79 -22.03 -4.50
CA SER A 5 -7.18 -20.66 -4.14
C SER A 5 -7.64 -19.86 -5.35
N LEU A 6 -6.89 -19.91 -6.45
CA LEU A 6 -7.29 -19.24 -7.70
C LEU A 6 -8.60 -19.82 -8.26
N GLU A 7 -8.71 -21.14 -8.35
CA GLU A 7 -9.91 -21.80 -8.88
C GLU A 7 -11.16 -21.45 -8.06
N GLY A 8 -11.05 -21.43 -6.73
CA GLY A 8 -12.11 -20.95 -5.86
C GLY A 8 -12.49 -19.49 -6.10
N SER A 9 -11.50 -18.62 -6.41
CA SER A 9 -11.75 -17.22 -6.75
C SER A 9 -12.43 -17.07 -8.10
N LEU A 10 -11.97 -17.79 -9.13
CA LEU A 10 -12.57 -17.81 -10.47
C LEU A 10 -14.03 -18.27 -10.41
N ALA A 11 -14.31 -19.34 -9.65
CA ALA A 11 -15.67 -19.85 -9.47
C ALA A 11 -16.60 -18.79 -8.82
N ARG A 12 -16.14 -18.09 -7.77
CA ARG A 12 -16.93 -17.02 -7.13
C ARG A 12 -17.14 -15.82 -8.05
N LEU A 13 -16.15 -15.46 -8.85
CA LEU A 13 -16.21 -14.36 -9.82
C LEU A 13 -17.00 -14.74 -11.07
N ARG A 14 -17.23 -16.04 -11.32
CA ARG A 14 -17.80 -16.58 -12.56
C ARG A 14 -16.97 -16.15 -13.80
N LEU A 15 -15.65 -16.23 -13.66
CA LEU A 15 -14.68 -15.90 -14.70
C LEU A 15 -13.79 -17.10 -14.99
N ASP A 16 -13.31 -17.20 -16.21
CA ASP A 16 -12.33 -18.22 -16.61
C ASP A 16 -10.89 -17.80 -16.30
N ARG A 17 -10.66 -16.50 -16.15
CA ARG A 17 -9.34 -15.92 -15.84
C ARG A 17 -9.46 -14.61 -15.06
N VAL A 18 -8.35 -14.24 -14.40
CA VAL A 18 -8.12 -12.90 -13.87
C VAL A 18 -6.89 -12.28 -14.53
N ASP A 19 -6.81 -10.96 -14.59
CA ASP A 19 -5.67 -10.29 -15.20
C ASP A 19 -4.45 -10.35 -14.29
N ILE A 20 -4.58 -10.00 -13.02
CA ILE A 20 -3.49 -10.01 -12.06
C ILE A 20 -3.84 -10.95 -10.90
N PHE A 21 -2.92 -11.82 -10.53
CA PHE A 21 -3.04 -12.66 -9.35
C PHE A 21 -1.89 -12.37 -8.39
N HIS A 22 -2.23 -11.90 -7.17
CA HIS A 22 -1.24 -11.49 -6.17
C HIS A 22 -1.00 -12.57 -5.13
N LEU A 23 0.28 -12.82 -4.81
CA LEU A 23 0.66 -13.45 -3.56
C LEU A 23 0.34 -12.48 -2.43
N HIS A 24 -0.53 -12.89 -1.49
CA HIS A 24 -0.97 -12.03 -0.39
C HIS A 24 -0.23 -12.28 0.94
N ASN A 25 0.58 -13.33 1.01
CA ASN A 25 1.38 -13.62 2.20
C ASN A 25 2.48 -12.55 2.40
N PRO A 26 2.77 -12.14 3.65
CA PRO A 26 3.97 -11.38 3.93
C PRO A 26 5.23 -12.13 3.53
N ILE A 27 6.27 -11.41 3.15
CA ILE A 27 7.55 -11.99 2.74
C ILE A 27 8.59 -11.60 3.80
N ALA A 28 9.22 -12.59 4.42
CA ALA A 28 10.20 -12.39 5.49
C ALA A 28 11.46 -13.22 5.23
N GLY A 29 12.61 -12.76 5.70
CA GLY A 29 13.90 -13.40 5.42
C GLY A 29 13.92 -14.90 5.73
N ASN A 30 13.39 -15.29 6.89
CA ASN A 30 13.35 -16.69 7.33
C ASN A 30 12.00 -17.40 7.09
N GLY A 31 10.97 -16.67 6.65
CA GLY A 31 9.60 -17.20 6.60
C GLY A 31 9.03 -17.51 7.99
N GLY A 32 7.97 -18.31 8.02
CA GLY A 32 7.33 -18.80 9.24
C GLY A 32 5.97 -18.17 9.54
N GLY A 33 5.12 -18.89 10.25
CA GLY A 33 3.72 -18.49 10.45
C GLY A 33 2.98 -18.34 9.13
N SER A 34 2.43 -17.17 8.87
CA SER A 34 1.80 -16.83 7.59
C SER A 34 2.76 -16.25 6.55
N SER A 35 4.03 -15.96 6.92
CA SER A 35 5.03 -15.37 6.04
C SER A 35 5.77 -16.43 5.24
N LEU A 36 6.16 -16.09 4.00
CA LEU A 36 7.00 -16.92 3.16
C LEU A 36 8.43 -16.35 3.10
N SER A 37 9.42 -17.23 3.05
CA SER A 37 10.78 -16.82 2.78
C SER A 37 10.95 -16.41 1.30
N VAL A 38 11.99 -15.62 1.00
CA VAL A 38 12.35 -15.27 -0.38
C VAL A 38 12.51 -16.54 -1.22
N ARG A 39 13.17 -17.57 -0.67
CA ARG A 39 13.37 -18.85 -1.36
C ARG A 39 12.03 -19.52 -1.70
N GLN A 40 11.10 -19.61 -0.74
CA GLN A 40 9.77 -20.19 -1.00
C GLN A 40 9.00 -19.40 -2.07
N VAL A 41 9.11 -18.08 -2.07
CA VAL A 41 8.49 -17.23 -3.12
C VAL A 41 9.09 -17.57 -4.49
N LEU A 42 10.41 -17.60 -4.62
CA LEU A 42 11.05 -17.77 -5.92
C LEU A 42 11.01 -19.22 -6.41
N ASP A 43 11.19 -20.21 -5.52
CA ASP A 43 11.32 -21.62 -5.91
C ASP A 43 9.99 -22.38 -5.95
N GLU A 44 8.94 -21.89 -5.25
CA GLU A 44 7.65 -22.60 -5.15
C GLU A 44 6.48 -21.78 -5.70
N VAL A 45 6.36 -20.49 -5.30
CA VAL A 45 5.22 -19.65 -5.72
C VAL A 45 5.35 -19.25 -7.17
N VAL A 46 6.50 -18.73 -7.59
CA VAL A 46 6.71 -18.30 -8.99
C VAL A 46 6.46 -19.43 -9.98
N PRO A 47 7.02 -20.64 -9.83
CA PRO A 47 6.69 -21.74 -10.75
C PRO A 47 5.22 -22.14 -10.74
N ALA A 48 4.51 -22.01 -9.59
CA ALA A 48 3.09 -22.27 -9.54
C ALA A 48 2.27 -21.21 -10.32
N PHE A 49 2.63 -19.94 -10.17
CA PHE A 49 2.01 -18.83 -10.90
C PHE A 49 2.26 -18.95 -12.41
N GLU A 50 3.48 -19.29 -12.81
CA GLU A 50 3.84 -19.49 -14.21
C GLU A 50 3.02 -20.60 -14.86
N ARG A 51 2.80 -21.74 -14.16
CA ARG A 51 1.90 -22.80 -14.66
C ARG A 51 0.47 -22.29 -14.85
N LEU A 52 -0.04 -21.45 -13.94
CA LEU A 52 -1.38 -20.86 -14.07
C LEU A 52 -1.45 -19.85 -15.23
N ARG A 53 -0.37 -19.11 -15.48
CA ARG A 53 -0.23 -18.22 -16.64
C ARG A 53 -0.23 -19.01 -17.95
N GLN A 54 0.53 -20.10 -18.02
CA GLN A 54 0.54 -21.00 -19.18
C GLN A 54 -0.81 -21.66 -19.45
N GLN A 55 -1.60 -21.92 -18.38
CA GLN A 55 -2.98 -22.40 -18.51
C GLN A 55 -3.98 -21.30 -18.92
N GLY A 56 -3.54 -20.05 -19.06
CA GLY A 56 -4.40 -18.92 -19.42
C GLY A 56 -5.32 -18.44 -18.28
N LYS A 57 -5.14 -18.93 -17.05
CA LYS A 57 -5.97 -18.57 -15.90
C LYS A 57 -5.59 -17.22 -15.27
N ILE A 58 -4.36 -16.77 -15.45
CA ILE A 58 -3.86 -15.45 -15.04
C ILE A 58 -3.02 -14.86 -16.18
N ARG A 59 -2.90 -13.52 -16.22
CA ARG A 59 -2.05 -12.82 -17.19
C ARG A 59 -0.74 -12.33 -16.55
N PHE A 60 -0.85 -11.74 -15.39
CA PHE A 60 0.24 -11.08 -14.69
C PHE A 60 0.38 -11.63 -13.27
N LEU A 61 1.63 -11.75 -12.82
CA LEU A 61 2.01 -12.17 -11.50
C LEU A 61 2.20 -10.95 -10.61
N GLY A 62 1.63 -10.97 -9.41
CA GLY A 62 1.81 -9.88 -8.46
C GLY A 62 2.17 -10.34 -7.05
N ILE A 63 2.67 -9.41 -6.27
CA ILE A 63 2.87 -9.58 -4.82
C ILE A 63 2.16 -8.49 -4.05
N THR A 64 1.76 -8.78 -2.82
CA THR A 64 1.50 -7.76 -1.82
C THR A 64 2.80 -7.55 -1.05
N ALA A 65 3.45 -6.39 -1.23
CA ALA A 65 4.76 -6.11 -0.67
C ALA A 65 4.66 -5.76 0.83
N LEU A 66 4.30 -6.76 1.63
CA LEU A 66 4.27 -6.76 3.09
C LEU A 66 5.35 -7.70 3.62
N GLY A 67 5.94 -7.36 4.76
CA GLY A 67 6.97 -8.16 5.40
C GLY A 67 8.29 -7.41 5.55
N ASP A 68 9.41 -8.12 5.55
CA ASP A 68 10.74 -7.54 5.77
C ASP A 68 11.22 -6.77 4.55
N THR A 69 11.63 -5.52 4.73
CA THR A 69 12.08 -4.65 3.64
C THR A 69 13.19 -5.29 2.79
N ALA A 70 14.19 -5.91 3.42
CA ALA A 70 15.27 -6.56 2.70
C ALA A 70 14.77 -7.75 1.86
N ALA A 71 13.81 -8.53 2.36
CA ALA A 71 13.21 -9.64 1.63
C ALA A 71 12.36 -9.14 0.45
N LEU A 72 11.63 -8.04 0.63
CA LEU A 72 10.85 -7.41 -0.44
C LEU A 72 11.76 -6.94 -1.59
N HIS A 73 12.87 -6.25 -1.28
CA HIS A 73 13.84 -5.85 -2.30
C HIS A 73 14.41 -7.05 -3.07
N GLN A 74 14.80 -8.13 -2.38
CA GLN A 74 15.30 -9.34 -3.04
C GLN A 74 14.28 -9.94 -4.02
N VAL A 75 12.99 -9.98 -3.64
CA VAL A 75 11.94 -10.52 -4.50
C VAL A 75 11.67 -9.61 -5.71
N ILE A 76 11.69 -8.29 -5.53
CA ILE A 76 11.55 -7.32 -6.63
C ILE A 76 12.75 -7.40 -7.58
N ASP A 77 13.97 -7.48 -7.05
CA ASP A 77 15.21 -7.56 -7.83
C ASP A 77 15.30 -8.86 -8.66
N ALA A 78 14.58 -9.91 -8.28
CA ALA A 78 14.47 -11.14 -9.07
C ALA A 78 13.75 -10.94 -10.42
N ARG A 79 13.00 -9.83 -10.61
CA ARG A 79 12.33 -9.44 -11.87
C ARG A 79 11.36 -10.47 -12.43
N VAL A 80 10.69 -11.21 -11.56
CA VAL A 80 9.76 -12.29 -11.92
C VAL A 80 8.29 -11.89 -11.73
N PHE A 81 8.04 -10.75 -11.09
CA PHE A 81 6.70 -10.23 -10.87
C PHE A 81 6.43 -9.02 -11.76
N ASP A 82 5.18 -8.92 -12.23
CA ASP A 82 4.71 -7.82 -13.08
C ASP A 82 4.16 -6.64 -12.25
N SER A 83 3.67 -6.91 -11.04
CA SER A 83 3.08 -5.88 -10.17
C SER A 83 3.34 -6.11 -8.69
N ALA A 84 3.35 -5.02 -7.92
CA ALA A 84 3.47 -5.03 -6.47
C ALA A 84 2.48 -4.07 -5.82
N GLN A 85 1.72 -4.57 -4.83
CA GLN A 85 0.94 -3.71 -3.95
C GLN A 85 1.87 -3.17 -2.86
N VAL A 86 2.08 -1.85 -2.84
CA VAL A 86 3.06 -1.20 -1.95
C VAL A 86 2.34 -0.23 -1.01
N VAL A 87 2.68 -0.30 0.28
CA VAL A 87 2.20 0.67 1.28
C VAL A 87 2.81 2.03 0.99
N TYR A 88 1.95 3.02 0.73
CA TYR A 88 2.38 4.40 0.52
C TYR A 88 1.26 5.36 0.92
N ASN A 89 1.52 6.20 1.92
CA ASN A 89 0.56 7.19 2.41
C ASN A 89 1.24 8.34 3.14
N MET A 90 0.47 9.33 3.58
CA MET A 90 1.01 10.51 4.27
C MET A 90 1.69 10.20 5.61
N LEU A 91 1.41 9.05 6.25
CA LEU A 91 2.09 8.63 7.48
C LEU A 91 3.34 7.78 7.20
N ASN A 92 3.44 7.16 6.05
CA ASN A 92 4.62 6.40 5.63
C ASN A 92 4.97 6.65 4.16
N PRO A 93 5.88 7.58 3.87
CA PRO A 93 6.36 7.87 2.52
C PRO A 93 7.62 7.09 2.13
N SER A 94 8.11 6.13 2.95
CA SER A 94 9.44 5.52 2.78
C SER A 94 9.63 4.70 1.52
N ALA A 95 8.54 4.28 0.87
CA ALA A 95 8.66 3.64 -0.44
C ALA A 95 9.18 4.61 -1.53
N ALA A 96 8.99 5.93 -1.35
CA ALA A 96 9.41 6.97 -2.28
C ALA A 96 10.68 7.71 -1.86
N GLY A 97 11.06 7.68 -0.57
CA GLY A 97 12.18 8.49 -0.08
C GLY A 97 12.64 8.11 1.32
N GLU A 98 13.69 8.73 1.77
CA GLU A 98 14.27 8.49 3.09
C GLU A 98 13.36 9.01 4.21
N LEU A 99 13.38 8.30 5.32
CA LEU A 99 12.72 8.73 6.56
C LEU A 99 13.71 9.46 7.49
N PRO A 100 13.24 10.46 8.25
CA PRO A 100 14.00 11.00 9.36
C PRO A 100 14.37 9.90 10.37
N ALA A 101 15.51 10.07 11.06
CA ALA A 101 15.89 9.14 12.13
C ALA A 101 14.77 9.01 13.17
N ARG A 102 14.51 7.79 13.63
CA ARG A 102 13.44 7.46 14.60
C ARG A 102 12.03 7.82 14.13
N TYR A 103 11.81 7.83 12.82
CA TYR A 103 10.47 8.02 12.27
C TYR A 103 9.58 6.81 12.63
N PRO A 104 8.34 7.02 13.10
CA PRO A 104 7.48 5.95 13.61
C PRO A 104 6.75 5.20 12.49
N ALA A 105 7.49 4.59 11.58
CA ALA A 105 6.98 3.75 10.51
C ALA A 105 8.05 2.76 10.07
N GLN A 106 7.61 1.65 9.46
CA GLN A 106 8.54 0.75 8.76
C GLN A 106 9.20 1.50 7.61
N ASP A 107 10.52 1.39 7.49
CA ASP A 107 11.24 1.93 6.35
C ASP A 107 11.25 0.92 5.20
N TYR A 108 10.55 1.24 4.10
CA TYR A 108 10.53 0.42 2.88
C TYR A 108 11.76 0.65 1.98
N GLY A 109 12.72 1.48 2.38
CA GLY A 109 14.01 1.62 1.72
C GLY A 109 13.89 2.05 0.26
N ARG A 110 13.02 3.02 -0.06
CA ARG A 110 12.79 3.52 -1.42
C ARG A 110 12.37 2.42 -2.41
N LEU A 111 11.46 1.54 -1.99
CA LEU A 111 11.00 0.40 -2.78
C LEU A 111 10.48 0.79 -4.19
N PHE A 112 10.03 2.04 -4.39
CA PHE A 112 9.63 2.53 -5.72
C PHE A 112 10.79 2.63 -6.70
N ASP A 113 12.01 2.89 -6.22
CA ASP A 113 13.20 2.89 -7.10
C ASP A 113 13.47 1.45 -7.57
N ALA A 114 13.38 0.47 -6.66
CA ALA A 114 13.56 -0.94 -7.01
C ALA A 114 12.47 -1.44 -7.98
N THR A 115 11.19 -1.14 -7.73
CA THR A 115 10.09 -1.50 -8.64
C THR A 115 10.26 -0.88 -10.01
N THR A 116 10.65 0.40 -10.07
CA THR A 116 10.91 1.10 -11.34
C THR A 116 12.08 0.45 -12.10
N ALA A 117 13.19 0.17 -11.43
CA ALA A 117 14.37 -0.48 -12.03
C ALA A 117 14.07 -1.91 -12.51
N ALA A 118 13.15 -2.62 -11.83
CA ALA A 118 12.73 -3.96 -12.20
C ALA A 118 11.61 -3.99 -13.25
N GLY A 119 10.99 -2.87 -13.60
CA GLY A 119 9.83 -2.81 -14.50
C GLY A 119 8.54 -3.32 -13.87
N VAL A 120 8.42 -3.29 -12.54
CA VAL A 120 7.26 -3.76 -11.78
C VAL A 120 6.26 -2.63 -11.58
N GLY A 121 5.02 -2.83 -12.01
CA GLY A 121 3.94 -1.85 -11.84
C GLY A 121 3.51 -1.72 -10.36
N VAL A 122 3.36 -0.50 -9.89
CA VAL A 122 3.00 -0.23 -8.48
C VAL A 122 1.50 -0.01 -8.33
N VAL A 123 0.90 -0.75 -7.39
CA VAL A 123 -0.45 -0.54 -6.89
C VAL A 123 -0.36 -0.02 -5.45
N GLY A 124 -0.70 1.25 -5.23
CA GLY A 124 -0.67 1.84 -3.89
C GLY A 124 -1.75 1.27 -2.98
N ILE A 125 -1.36 0.78 -1.83
CA ILE A 125 -2.26 0.28 -0.79
C ILE A 125 -2.10 1.06 0.51
N ARG A 126 -3.07 0.89 1.43
CA ARG A 126 -3.11 1.60 2.71
C ARG A 126 -3.13 3.13 2.56
N VAL A 127 -3.67 3.62 1.45
CA VAL A 127 -3.74 5.05 1.11
C VAL A 127 -4.29 5.90 2.25
N LEU A 128 -5.34 5.40 2.93
CA LEU A 128 -5.94 6.06 4.10
C LEU A 128 -5.44 5.52 5.45
N ALA A 129 -4.34 4.74 5.48
CA ALA A 129 -3.80 4.10 6.69
C ALA A 129 -4.89 3.35 7.49
N GLY A 130 -5.72 2.55 6.81
CA GLY A 130 -6.84 1.84 7.43
C GLY A 130 -7.98 2.76 7.92
N GLY A 131 -8.01 4.01 7.50
CA GLY A 131 -8.95 5.05 7.90
C GLY A 131 -8.37 6.08 8.88
N ALA A 132 -7.19 5.86 9.45
CA ALA A 132 -6.57 6.82 10.38
C ALA A 132 -6.36 8.20 9.75
N LEU A 133 -6.09 8.27 8.45
CA LEU A 133 -5.92 9.52 7.70
C LEU A 133 -7.23 10.29 7.46
N SER A 134 -8.36 9.86 8.02
CA SER A 134 -9.54 10.73 8.20
C SER A 134 -9.36 11.71 9.38
N GLY A 135 -8.42 11.43 10.29
CA GLY A 135 -8.27 12.17 11.55
C GLY A 135 -9.34 11.84 12.59
N SER A 136 -10.28 10.93 12.30
CA SER A 136 -11.38 10.52 13.17
C SER A 136 -11.17 9.09 13.69
N ALA A 137 -11.53 8.89 14.96
CA ALA A 137 -11.65 7.55 15.53
C ALA A 137 -13.00 6.88 15.18
N GLU A 138 -13.97 7.66 14.72
CA GLU A 138 -15.27 7.14 14.33
C GLU A 138 -15.16 6.33 13.04
N ARG A 139 -15.77 5.16 13.05
CA ARG A 139 -15.77 4.23 11.92
C ARG A 139 -17.21 3.86 11.57
N HIS A 140 -17.48 3.77 10.27
CA HIS A 140 -18.75 3.24 9.83
C HIS A 140 -18.91 1.77 10.29
N PRO A 141 -20.07 1.33 10.78
CA PRO A 141 -20.27 -0.04 11.28
C PRO A 141 -19.83 -1.15 10.28
N ILE A 142 -20.06 -0.93 8.99
CA ILE A 142 -19.65 -1.85 7.92
C ILE A 142 -18.11 -1.97 7.80
N ALA A 143 -17.36 -0.94 8.19
CA ALA A 143 -15.90 -0.96 8.12
C ALA A 143 -15.26 -1.88 9.19
N GLY A 144 -16.06 -2.40 10.10
CA GLY A 144 -15.57 -3.26 11.19
C GLY A 144 -14.69 -2.52 12.21
N PRO A 145 -14.04 -3.26 13.10
CA PRO A 145 -13.15 -2.68 14.10
C PRO A 145 -11.94 -2.02 13.44
N ALA A 146 -11.24 -1.17 14.20
CA ALA A 146 -10.00 -0.57 13.75
C ALA A 146 -8.99 -1.66 13.36
N PRO A 147 -8.43 -1.60 12.14
CA PRO A 147 -7.44 -2.58 11.72
C PRO A 147 -6.11 -2.35 12.45
N GLU A 148 -5.31 -3.39 12.55
CA GLU A 148 -3.92 -3.21 12.93
C GLU A 148 -3.20 -2.29 11.93
N PRO A 149 -2.37 -1.35 12.41
CA PRO A 149 -1.53 -0.55 11.55
C PRO A 149 -0.59 -1.42 10.72
N ILE A 150 -0.39 -1.07 9.46
CA ILE A 150 0.55 -1.74 8.56
C ILE A 150 1.52 -0.69 8.01
N GLY A 151 2.80 -0.90 8.27
CA GLY A 151 3.86 -0.01 7.82
C GLY A 151 3.88 1.36 8.52
N SER A 152 3.09 1.57 9.57
CA SER A 152 3.03 2.82 10.34
C SER A 152 3.23 2.55 11.84
N ALA A 153 2.53 3.24 12.75
CA ALA A 153 2.74 3.09 14.19
C ALA A 153 2.39 1.70 14.74
N MET A 154 2.75 1.49 15.98
CA MET A 154 2.37 0.29 16.74
C MET A 154 0.86 0.21 17.03
N ARG A 155 0.18 1.37 17.08
CA ARG A 155 -1.23 1.47 17.47
C ARG A 155 -1.98 2.41 16.54
N TYR A 156 -3.25 2.06 16.26
CA TYR A 156 -4.12 2.81 15.36
C TYR A 156 -4.44 4.22 15.85
N ASP A 157 -4.64 4.40 17.17
CA ASP A 157 -4.87 5.73 17.77
C ASP A 157 -3.68 6.67 17.58
N ALA A 158 -2.45 6.16 17.66
CA ALA A 158 -1.26 6.93 17.39
C ALA A 158 -1.17 7.37 15.91
N ASP A 159 -1.71 6.60 14.99
CA ASP A 159 -1.84 7.00 13.58
C ASP A 159 -2.88 8.11 13.40
N ILE A 160 -4.02 8.04 14.11
CA ILE A 160 -5.02 9.10 14.10
C ILE A 160 -4.44 10.42 14.65
N ASP A 161 -3.70 10.37 15.76
CA ASP A 161 -3.11 11.56 16.35
C ASP A 161 -2.07 12.21 15.42
N ARG A 162 -1.30 11.40 14.69
CA ARG A 162 -0.40 11.92 13.65
C ARG A 162 -1.15 12.48 12.45
N ALA A 163 -2.25 11.83 12.04
CA ALA A 163 -3.09 12.34 10.97
C ALA A 163 -3.67 13.72 11.31
N ARG A 164 -4.13 13.93 12.55
CA ARG A 164 -4.62 15.24 13.01
C ARG A 164 -3.56 16.34 12.93
N ARG A 165 -2.29 16.02 13.12
CA ARG A 165 -1.19 16.99 12.98
C ARG A 165 -0.95 17.41 11.52
N LEU A 166 -1.61 16.76 10.56
CA LEU A 166 -1.61 17.14 9.16
C LEU A 166 -2.77 18.07 8.78
N MET A 167 -3.64 18.44 9.73
CA MET A 167 -4.76 19.40 9.48
C MET A 167 -4.34 20.71 8.82
N PRO A 168 -3.11 21.25 9.03
CA PRO A 168 -2.69 22.44 8.29
C PRO A 168 -2.77 22.31 6.77
N LEU A 169 -2.71 21.09 6.19
CA LEU A 169 -2.95 20.91 4.76
C LEU A 169 -4.37 21.30 4.33
N VAL A 170 -5.35 21.13 5.22
CA VAL A 170 -6.74 21.52 4.99
C VAL A 170 -6.95 23.00 5.32
N GLU A 171 -6.45 23.44 6.45
CA GLU A 171 -6.58 24.84 6.94
C GLU A 171 -5.92 25.85 5.99
N GLU A 172 -4.82 25.45 5.36
CA GLU A 172 -4.10 26.26 4.36
C GLU A 172 -4.68 26.10 2.92
N GLY A 173 -5.75 25.31 2.75
CA GLY A 173 -6.50 25.20 1.49
C GLY A 173 -5.90 24.30 0.43
N PHE A 174 -4.93 23.43 0.77
CA PHE A 174 -4.36 22.48 -0.19
C PHE A 174 -5.31 21.33 -0.54
N ALA A 175 -6.22 21.00 0.37
CA ALA A 175 -7.27 19.99 0.19
C ALA A 175 -8.50 20.35 1.02
N ALA A 176 -9.67 19.83 0.65
CA ALA A 176 -10.90 20.06 1.41
C ALA A 176 -11.01 19.14 2.66
N SER A 177 -10.24 18.05 2.70
CA SER A 177 -10.20 17.11 3.82
C SER A 177 -8.87 16.37 3.87
N LEU A 178 -8.56 15.72 5.01
CA LEU A 178 -7.39 14.85 5.10
C LEU A 178 -7.50 13.62 4.20
N THR A 179 -8.69 13.10 3.97
CA THR A 179 -8.91 11.96 3.06
C THR A 179 -8.66 12.36 1.61
N GLU A 180 -9.07 13.56 1.20
CA GLU A 180 -8.71 14.12 -0.11
C GLU A 180 -7.17 14.28 -0.22
N ALA A 181 -6.55 14.91 0.78
CA ALA A 181 -5.10 15.10 0.80
C ALA A 181 -4.37 13.75 0.68
N ALA A 182 -4.81 12.72 1.43
CA ALA A 182 -4.19 11.40 1.42
C ALA A 182 -4.34 10.69 0.06
N THR A 183 -5.50 10.78 -0.56
CA THR A 183 -5.76 10.20 -1.88
C THR A 183 -4.89 10.86 -2.94
N ARG A 184 -4.85 12.19 -2.95
CA ARG A 184 -4.04 12.98 -3.89
C ARG A 184 -2.53 12.82 -3.64
N PHE A 185 -2.12 12.68 -2.38
CA PHE A 185 -0.72 12.36 -2.04
C PHE A 185 -0.28 11.04 -2.65
N ALA A 186 -1.10 9.99 -2.53
CA ALA A 186 -0.76 8.69 -3.08
C ALA A 186 -0.55 8.73 -4.61
N LEU A 187 -1.26 9.63 -5.31
CA LEU A 187 -1.11 9.84 -6.76
C LEU A 187 0.08 10.74 -7.13
N SER A 188 0.77 11.34 -6.16
CA SER A 188 1.79 12.37 -6.44
C SER A 188 3.15 11.79 -6.83
N HIS A 189 3.36 10.48 -6.75
CA HIS A 189 4.63 9.86 -7.13
C HIS A 189 4.56 9.23 -8.53
N PRO A 190 5.52 9.48 -9.43
CA PRO A 190 5.48 9.01 -10.81
C PRO A 190 5.53 7.48 -10.97
N ALA A 191 6.07 6.74 -9.99
CA ALA A 191 6.04 5.28 -9.99
C ALA A 191 4.65 4.69 -9.72
N MET A 192 3.68 5.49 -9.24
CA MET A 192 2.34 5.02 -8.89
C MET A 192 1.52 4.75 -10.15
N GLY A 193 1.21 3.49 -10.41
CA GLY A 193 0.35 3.07 -11.52
C GLY A 193 -1.13 3.22 -11.21
N THR A 194 -1.54 2.82 -10.01
CA THR A 194 -2.92 2.93 -9.51
C THR A 194 -2.95 2.83 -7.98
N ILE A 195 -4.08 3.16 -7.38
CA ILE A 195 -4.27 3.07 -5.92
C ILE A 195 -5.54 2.27 -5.57
N LEU A 196 -5.51 1.59 -4.44
CA LEU A 196 -6.67 0.94 -3.85
C LEU A 196 -7.14 1.74 -2.62
N VAL A 197 -8.35 2.26 -2.71
CA VAL A 197 -8.98 3.02 -1.62
C VAL A 197 -10.13 2.20 -1.06
N GLY A 198 -10.07 1.88 0.25
CA GLY A 198 -11.17 1.24 0.96
C GLY A 198 -12.27 2.26 1.30
N MET A 199 -13.51 1.87 1.12
CA MET A 199 -14.68 2.70 1.40
C MET A 199 -15.84 1.87 1.95
N ALA A 200 -16.70 2.49 2.74
CA ALA A 200 -17.83 1.84 3.41
C ALA A 200 -19.18 2.40 2.97
N THR A 201 -19.20 3.53 2.27
CA THR A 201 -20.44 4.20 1.82
C THR A 201 -20.30 4.71 0.38
N PRO A 202 -21.41 4.86 -0.36
CA PRO A 202 -21.39 5.51 -1.68
C PRO A 202 -20.79 6.92 -1.65
N GLN A 203 -21.08 7.71 -0.59
CA GLN A 203 -20.49 9.04 -0.45
C GLN A 203 -18.96 9.01 -0.38
N GLN A 204 -18.37 8.03 0.32
CA GLN A 204 -16.91 7.88 0.35
C GLN A 204 -16.34 7.51 -1.03
N PHE A 205 -17.11 6.81 -1.86
CA PHE A 205 -16.74 6.56 -3.25
C PHE A 205 -16.72 7.85 -4.06
N ASP A 206 -17.78 8.65 -3.97
CA ASP A 206 -17.89 9.92 -4.69
C ASP A 206 -16.78 10.90 -4.25
N ASP A 207 -16.49 10.97 -2.94
CA ASP A 207 -15.43 11.79 -2.39
C ASP A 207 -14.04 11.33 -2.89
N ALA A 208 -13.81 10.03 -2.95
CA ALA A 208 -12.55 9.47 -3.47
C ALA A 208 -12.39 9.74 -4.97
N LEU A 209 -13.46 9.61 -5.75
CA LEU A 209 -13.47 9.93 -7.18
C LEU A 209 -13.17 11.41 -7.42
N ALA A 210 -13.87 12.31 -6.70
CA ALA A 210 -13.63 13.75 -6.78
C ALA A 210 -12.20 14.13 -6.39
N ALA A 211 -11.59 13.43 -5.42
CA ALA A 211 -10.20 13.63 -5.06
C ALA A 211 -9.24 13.22 -6.18
N VAL A 212 -9.50 12.07 -6.84
CA VAL A 212 -8.70 11.58 -7.96
C VAL A 212 -8.80 12.53 -9.18
N GLU A 213 -9.98 13.06 -9.47
CA GLU A 213 -10.19 14.01 -10.57
C GLU A 213 -9.41 15.33 -10.40
N LYS A 214 -9.14 15.74 -9.16
CA LYS A 214 -8.26 16.90 -8.87
C LYS A 214 -6.78 16.63 -9.15
N GLY A 215 -6.40 15.37 -9.36
CA GLY A 215 -5.03 14.95 -9.60
C GLY A 215 -4.11 15.03 -8.37
N PRO A 216 -2.79 14.89 -8.57
CA PRO A 216 -1.80 14.93 -7.51
C PRO A 216 -1.85 16.21 -6.64
N LEU A 217 -1.28 16.14 -5.45
CA LEU A 217 -1.04 17.34 -4.65
C LEU A 217 -0.01 18.25 -5.33
N PRO A 218 -0.18 19.59 -5.25
CA PRO A 218 0.84 20.51 -5.75
C PRO A 218 2.12 20.42 -4.91
N GLN A 219 3.26 20.79 -5.50
CA GLN A 219 4.56 20.72 -4.84
C GLN A 219 4.59 21.45 -3.48
N ALA A 220 3.95 22.61 -3.39
CA ALA A 220 3.85 23.37 -2.14
C ALA A 220 3.18 22.57 -1.00
N ALA A 221 2.14 21.77 -1.33
CA ALA A 221 1.51 20.88 -0.35
C ALA A 221 2.43 19.72 0.05
N LEU A 222 3.19 19.15 -0.89
CA LEU A 222 4.17 18.10 -0.61
C LEU A 222 5.31 18.61 0.29
N ASP A 223 5.80 19.82 0.04
CA ASP A 223 6.82 20.49 0.86
C ASP A 223 6.28 20.76 2.27
N ARG A 224 5.05 21.26 2.37
CA ARG A 224 4.37 21.48 3.64
C ARG A 224 4.18 20.19 4.43
N LEU A 225 3.71 19.14 3.78
CA LEU A 225 3.57 17.80 4.37
C LEU A 225 4.92 17.26 4.88
N SER A 226 5.98 17.43 4.10
CA SER A 226 7.32 17.04 4.49
C SER A 226 7.77 17.78 5.75
N ALA A 227 7.49 19.08 5.84
CA ALA A 227 7.77 19.88 7.04
C ALA A 227 7.01 19.40 8.28
N LEU A 228 5.71 19.10 8.13
CA LEU A 228 4.86 18.59 9.22
C LEU A 228 5.36 17.24 9.73
N ARG A 229 5.74 16.34 8.83
CA ARG A 229 6.25 15.00 9.17
C ARG A 229 7.56 15.01 9.95
N ARG A 230 8.42 16.02 9.83
CA ARG A 230 9.64 16.12 10.62
C ARG A 230 9.40 16.13 12.14
N GLY A 231 8.21 16.52 12.57
CA GLY A 231 7.80 16.47 13.97
C GLY A 231 7.24 15.13 14.43
N PHE A 232 7.16 14.11 13.56
CA PHE A 232 6.67 12.79 13.94
C PHE A 232 7.75 12.05 14.73
N SER A 233 7.33 11.47 15.84
CA SER A 233 8.20 10.68 16.72
C SER A 233 7.40 9.49 17.27
N GLY A 234 8.08 8.46 17.67
CA GLY A 234 7.50 7.23 18.23
C GLY A 234 8.38 6.03 17.90
N GLU A 235 7.92 4.84 18.28
CA GLU A 235 8.57 3.60 17.90
C GLU A 235 8.05 3.16 16.53
N PRO A 236 8.93 2.77 15.59
CA PRO A 236 8.54 2.11 14.36
C PRO A 236 7.98 0.72 14.67
N ARG A 237 7.09 0.25 13.82
CA ARG A 237 6.61 -1.13 13.87
C ARG A 237 7.63 -2.09 13.23
#